data_9d27f694083348dca21127be8a915cbf
#
_entry.id   9d27f694083348dca21127be8a915cbf
#
_cell.length_a   1.000
_cell.length_b   1.000
_cell.length_c   1.000
_cell.angle_alpha   90.00
_cell.angle_beta   90.00
_cell.angle_gamma   90.00
#
_symmetry.space_group_name_H-M   'P 1'
#
loop_
_entity.id
_entity.type
_entity.pdbx_description
1 polymer ?
#
loop_
_entity_poly.entity_id
_entity_poly.type
_entity_poly.pdbx_seq_one_letter_code
_entity_poly.pdbx_strand_id
1 'polypeptide(L)'
;MLPSAARLAGIALGIAAVTIVTLAALALFELQREVELNREVIAGLQVKDSLEALREEVSELSHAARLATLGVAAGVQEVERRAVEIDAELDYLAKNPQREDRPAFDDLTRAAQMLVIVARASAASPKGHPSEDLERASTQAAGAVERMLEAQGAGINDRMIAQIRVGENLHTYVSWFLAGSALVLVGLLGFYRRAKSRERAAAERIERLAHYDVLTGLPNRSLLADRLDREVERARRTNRGFALVMFDLDGFKAVNDTWGHAAGDELLAMVGMRTRECVRAADTVGRLGGDEFLAILPEATHDGARLVAEKLRESISKPYPLRAQTATIGVSAGISYFGEHGTEADALQRAADNALYEAKRRGKNRVLEAA
;
A
#
# COMPACT_ATOMS: atom_id res chain seq x y z
N MET A 1 -22.29 8.94 -15.62
CA MET A 1 -22.03 7.50 -15.43
C MET A 1 -20.58 7.35 -15.02
N LEU A 2 -20.29 6.94 -13.77
CA LEU A 2 -18.93 6.56 -13.38
C LEU A 2 -18.49 5.39 -14.26
N PRO A 3 -17.27 5.40 -14.78
CA PRO A 3 -16.81 4.38 -15.70
C PRO A 3 -16.88 3.01 -15.02
N SER A 4 -17.23 1.99 -15.78
CA SER A 4 -17.31 0.59 -15.36
C SER A 4 -16.08 0.11 -14.58
N ALA A 5 -14.91 0.67 -14.85
CA ALA A 5 -13.64 0.39 -14.16
C ALA A 5 -13.63 0.75 -12.65
N ALA A 6 -14.25 1.86 -12.25
CA ALA A 6 -14.31 2.25 -10.84
C ALA A 6 -15.24 1.35 -10.02
N ARG A 7 -16.35 0.91 -10.61
CA ARG A 7 -17.26 -0.08 -10.00
C ARG A 7 -16.61 -1.45 -9.88
N LEU A 8 -15.89 -1.90 -10.91
CA LEU A 8 -15.14 -3.16 -10.88
C LEU A 8 -14.04 -3.15 -9.84
N ALA A 9 -13.30 -2.03 -9.70
CA ALA A 9 -12.29 -1.88 -8.66
C ALA A 9 -12.90 -1.91 -7.25
N GLY A 10 -14.06 -1.27 -7.04
CA GLY A 10 -14.79 -1.32 -5.76
C GLY A 10 -15.28 -2.73 -5.40
N ILE A 11 -15.80 -3.47 -6.37
CA ILE A 11 -16.24 -4.86 -6.18
C ILE A 11 -15.02 -5.75 -5.86
N ALA A 12 -13.92 -5.63 -6.59
CA ALA A 12 -12.69 -6.39 -6.35
C ALA A 12 -12.12 -6.12 -4.95
N LEU A 13 -12.13 -4.86 -4.51
CA LEU A 13 -11.70 -4.48 -3.16
C LEU A 13 -12.62 -5.05 -2.08
N GLY A 14 -13.93 -5.05 -2.31
CA GLY A 14 -14.92 -5.68 -1.43
C GLY A 14 -14.71 -7.18 -1.28
N ILE A 15 -14.50 -7.89 -2.39
CA ILE A 15 -14.21 -9.33 -2.39
C ILE A 15 -12.90 -9.60 -1.63
N ALA A 16 -11.84 -8.84 -1.90
CA ALA A 16 -10.56 -8.99 -1.22
C ALA A 16 -10.69 -8.76 0.29
N ALA A 17 -11.44 -7.76 0.73
CA ALA A 17 -11.69 -7.50 2.14
C ALA A 17 -12.42 -8.65 2.83
N VAL A 18 -13.48 -9.18 2.20
CA VAL A 18 -14.22 -10.36 2.72
C VAL A 18 -13.29 -11.57 2.81
N THR A 19 -12.48 -11.84 1.79
CA THR A 19 -11.54 -12.97 1.79
C THR A 19 -10.51 -12.83 2.92
N ILE A 20 -9.97 -11.64 3.15
CA ILE A 20 -9.01 -11.36 4.23
C ILE A 20 -9.64 -11.59 5.60
N VAL A 21 -10.87 -11.09 5.82
CA VAL A 21 -11.60 -11.29 7.08
C VAL A 21 -11.88 -12.77 7.32
N THR A 22 -12.27 -13.51 6.29
CA THR A 22 -12.52 -14.95 6.38
C THR A 22 -11.26 -15.74 6.73
N LEU A 23 -10.13 -15.42 6.09
CA LEU A 23 -8.84 -16.05 6.40
C LEU A 23 -8.36 -15.73 7.82
N ALA A 24 -8.56 -14.51 8.30
CA ALA A 24 -8.24 -14.12 9.67
C ALA A 24 -9.10 -14.89 10.69
N ALA A 25 -10.39 -15.05 10.42
CA ALA A 25 -11.31 -15.82 11.27
C ALA A 25 -10.91 -17.31 11.32
N LEU A 26 -10.55 -17.90 10.18
CA LEU A 26 -10.08 -19.29 10.11
C LEU A 26 -8.75 -19.45 10.87
N ALA A 27 -7.81 -18.55 10.71
CA ALA A 27 -6.53 -18.58 11.44
C ALA A 27 -6.74 -18.47 12.96
N LEU A 28 -7.65 -17.61 13.41
CA LEU A 28 -7.99 -17.47 14.82
C LEU A 28 -8.66 -18.76 15.39
N PHE A 29 -9.54 -19.37 14.63
CA PHE A 29 -10.18 -20.63 14.99
C PHE A 29 -9.16 -21.76 15.13
N GLU A 30 -8.24 -21.92 14.17
CA GLU A 30 -7.17 -22.93 14.24
C GLU A 30 -6.20 -22.66 15.39
N LEU A 31 -5.88 -21.40 15.69
CA LEU A 31 -5.05 -21.03 16.83
C LEU A 31 -5.69 -21.44 18.16
N GLN A 32 -6.99 -21.22 18.33
CA GLN A 32 -7.71 -21.66 19.52
C GLN A 32 -7.69 -23.19 19.65
N ARG A 33 -7.88 -23.89 18.55
CA ARG A 33 -7.84 -25.35 18.48
C ARG A 33 -6.45 -25.90 18.81
N GLU A 34 -5.37 -25.27 18.33
CA GLU A 34 -3.99 -25.63 18.66
C GLU A 34 -3.72 -25.51 20.17
N VAL A 35 -4.17 -24.42 20.79
CA VAL A 35 -4.03 -24.22 22.25
C VAL A 35 -4.76 -25.29 23.04
N GLU A 36 -5.95 -25.71 22.60
CA GLU A 36 -6.74 -26.74 23.28
C GLU A 36 -6.11 -28.13 23.13
N LEU A 37 -5.68 -28.51 21.93
CA LEU A 37 -4.93 -29.75 21.68
C LEU A 37 -3.63 -29.82 22.48
N ASN A 38 -2.90 -28.71 22.59
CA ASN A 38 -1.67 -28.67 23.37
C ASN A 38 -1.93 -28.94 24.86
N ARG A 39 -3.01 -28.40 25.43
CA ARG A 39 -3.44 -28.71 26.80
C ARG A 39 -3.77 -30.19 26.98
N GLU A 40 -4.48 -30.77 26.02
CA GLU A 40 -4.84 -32.18 26.05
C GLU A 40 -3.62 -33.11 25.96
N VAL A 41 -2.63 -32.79 25.11
CA VAL A 41 -1.39 -33.53 25.00
C VAL A 41 -0.59 -33.45 26.32
N ILE A 42 -0.45 -32.27 26.91
CA ILE A 42 0.26 -32.09 28.20
C ILE A 42 -0.43 -32.90 29.30
N ALA A 43 -1.75 -32.82 29.40
CA ALA A 43 -2.49 -33.56 30.40
C ALA A 43 -2.39 -35.09 30.18
N GLY A 44 -2.40 -35.54 28.92
CA GLY A 44 -2.18 -36.95 28.56
C GLY A 44 -0.79 -37.44 28.96
N LEU A 45 0.25 -36.63 28.78
CA LEU A 45 1.62 -36.95 29.20
C LEU A 45 1.71 -37.11 30.74
N GLN A 46 1.04 -36.21 31.50
CA GLN A 46 1.00 -36.32 32.97
C GLN A 46 0.33 -37.62 33.42
N VAL A 47 -0.76 -38.04 32.78
CA VAL A 47 -1.40 -39.31 33.07
C VAL A 47 -0.48 -40.49 32.74
N LYS A 48 0.24 -40.44 31.63
CA LYS A 48 1.24 -41.43 31.27
C LYS A 48 2.36 -41.57 32.29
N ASP A 49 2.92 -40.43 32.76
CA ASP A 49 3.96 -40.43 33.78
C ASP A 49 3.47 -41.06 35.10
N SER A 50 2.25 -40.76 35.54
CA SER A 50 1.65 -41.40 36.71
C SER A 50 1.40 -42.88 36.51
N LEU A 51 1.03 -43.35 35.32
CA LEU A 51 0.87 -44.76 35.02
C LEU A 51 2.25 -45.51 35.01
N GLU A 52 3.32 -44.87 34.55
CA GLU A 52 4.68 -45.40 34.63
C GLU A 52 5.14 -45.55 36.08
N ALA A 53 4.87 -44.50 36.91
CA ALA A 53 5.13 -44.57 38.35
C ALA A 53 4.33 -45.70 39.00
N LEU A 54 3.05 -45.83 38.69
CA LEU A 54 2.19 -46.91 39.22
C LEU A 54 2.73 -48.30 38.79
N ARG A 55 3.23 -48.45 37.57
CA ARG A 55 3.88 -49.70 37.09
C ARG A 55 5.07 -50.06 37.98
N GLU A 56 5.91 -49.09 38.32
CA GLU A 56 7.04 -49.31 39.24
C GLU A 56 6.57 -49.74 40.63
N GLU A 57 5.60 -49.00 41.19
CA GLU A 57 5.03 -49.34 42.52
C GLU A 57 4.38 -50.72 42.56
N VAL A 58 3.65 -51.13 41.52
CA VAL A 58 3.07 -52.48 41.40
C VAL A 58 4.15 -53.55 41.38
N SER A 59 5.26 -53.31 40.67
CA SER A 59 6.41 -54.22 40.62
C SER A 59 7.12 -54.36 41.99
N GLU A 60 7.38 -53.19 42.62
CA GLU A 60 8.03 -53.14 43.92
C GLU A 60 7.17 -53.74 45.03
N LEU A 61 5.83 -53.52 45.04
CA LEU A 61 4.91 -54.15 45.96
C LEU A 61 4.93 -55.68 45.81
N SER A 62 4.94 -56.15 44.57
CA SER A 62 5.00 -57.59 44.29
C SER A 62 6.32 -58.21 44.80
N HIS A 63 7.43 -57.52 44.66
CA HIS A 63 8.74 -57.95 45.18
C HIS A 63 8.73 -57.94 46.71
N ALA A 64 8.27 -56.87 47.35
CA ALA A 64 8.20 -56.75 48.82
C ALA A 64 7.28 -57.84 49.39
N ALA A 65 6.14 -58.14 48.77
CA ALA A 65 5.24 -59.21 49.21
C ALA A 65 5.88 -60.60 49.14
N ARG A 66 6.67 -60.87 48.09
CA ARG A 66 7.45 -62.15 47.99
C ARG A 66 8.48 -62.23 49.10
N LEU A 67 9.19 -61.15 49.44
CA LEU A 67 10.14 -61.14 50.56
C LEU A 67 9.44 -61.35 51.93
N ALA A 68 8.27 -60.71 52.12
CA ALA A 68 7.48 -60.88 53.32
C ALA A 68 7.00 -62.30 53.51
N THR A 69 6.59 -63.03 52.44
CA THR A 69 6.20 -64.46 52.49
C THR A 69 7.34 -65.37 52.86
N LEU A 70 8.59 -64.97 52.58
CA LEU A 70 9.81 -65.68 53.01
C LEU A 70 10.23 -65.35 54.45
N GLY A 71 9.47 -64.50 55.15
CA GLY A 71 9.74 -64.11 56.54
C GLY A 71 10.77 -62.99 56.71
N VAL A 72 11.08 -62.25 55.62
CA VAL A 72 11.95 -61.10 55.68
C VAL A 72 11.21 -59.89 56.27
N ALA A 73 11.60 -59.43 57.48
CA ALA A 73 10.91 -58.35 58.20
C ALA A 73 10.87 -57.05 57.43
N ALA A 74 11.91 -56.74 56.67
CA ALA A 74 11.93 -55.52 55.80
C ALA A 74 10.85 -55.57 54.70
N GLY A 75 10.46 -56.77 54.23
CA GLY A 75 9.42 -56.96 53.24
C GLY A 75 8.03 -56.56 53.79
N VAL A 76 7.76 -56.76 55.06
CA VAL A 76 6.45 -56.42 55.67
C VAL A 76 6.26 -54.89 55.71
N GLN A 77 7.31 -54.14 56.12
CA GLN A 77 7.23 -52.68 56.17
C GLN A 77 7.14 -52.07 54.78
N GLU A 78 7.84 -52.61 53.82
CA GLU A 78 7.84 -52.17 52.42
C GLU A 78 6.49 -52.43 51.76
N VAL A 79 5.79 -53.53 52.04
CA VAL A 79 4.41 -53.79 51.56
C VAL A 79 3.45 -52.67 51.96
N GLU A 80 3.50 -52.23 53.22
CA GLU A 80 2.60 -51.15 53.68
C GLU A 80 2.93 -49.83 53.05
N ARG A 81 4.19 -49.50 52.91
CA ARG A 81 4.62 -48.25 52.26
C ARG A 81 4.16 -48.18 50.78
N ARG A 82 4.45 -49.25 50.03
CA ARG A 82 4.08 -49.31 48.60
C ARG A 82 2.55 -49.35 48.36
N ALA A 83 1.84 -49.99 49.30
CA ALA A 83 0.36 -49.98 49.24
C ALA A 83 -0.21 -48.57 49.32
N VAL A 84 0.35 -47.72 50.19
CA VAL A 84 -0.07 -46.31 50.33
C VAL A 84 0.28 -45.49 49.07
N GLU A 85 1.43 -45.75 48.47
CA GLU A 85 1.87 -45.08 47.23
C GLU A 85 0.94 -45.48 46.05
N ILE A 86 0.58 -46.74 45.92
CA ILE A 86 -0.38 -47.21 44.89
C ILE A 86 -1.76 -46.52 45.08
N ASP A 87 -2.27 -46.49 46.33
CA ASP A 87 -3.55 -45.84 46.60
C ASP A 87 -3.54 -44.34 46.25
N ALA A 88 -2.42 -43.65 46.51
CA ALA A 88 -2.23 -42.25 46.20
C ALA A 88 -2.22 -42.00 44.64
N GLU A 89 -1.48 -42.82 43.87
CA GLU A 89 -1.44 -42.73 42.43
C GLU A 89 -2.79 -43.04 41.78
N LEU A 90 -3.51 -44.04 42.28
CA LEU A 90 -4.90 -44.36 41.84
C LEU A 90 -5.89 -43.23 42.12
N ASP A 91 -5.78 -42.55 43.29
CA ASP A 91 -6.60 -41.38 43.62
C ASP A 91 -6.29 -40.19 42.68
N TYR A 92 -5.00 -39.94 42.42
CA TYR A 92 -4.58 -38.92 41.43
C TYR A 92 -5.14 -39.20 40.03
N LEU A 93 -4.94 -40.41 39.53
CA LEU A 93 -5.47 -40.83 38.23
C LEU A 93 -7.00 -40.77 38.19
N ALA A 94 -7.69 -41.09 39.27
CA ALA A 94 -9.16 -41.01 39.38
C ALA A 94 -9.69 -39.57 39.21
N LYS A 95 -8.95 -38.57 39.68
CA LYS A 95 -9.30 -37.15 39.61
C LYS A 95 -8.97 -36.51 38.27
N ASN A 96 -8.15 -37.14 37.43
CA ASN A 96 -7.76 -36.61 36.14
C ASN A 96 -8.89 -36.82 35.11
N PRO A 97 -9.42 -35.74 34.48
CA PRO A 97 -10.47 -35.83 33.48
C PRO A 97 -10.01 -36.42 32.13
N GLN A 98 -8.69 -36.47 31.89
CA GLN A 98 -8.09 -36.91 30.61
C GLN A 98 -7.86 -38.42 30.49
N ARG A 99 -8.47 -39.21 31.36
CA ARG A 99 -8.45 -40.66 31.19
C ARG A 99 -9.38 -41.08 30.05
N GLU A 100 -8.80 -41.71 29.02
CA GLU A 100 -9.52 -42.03 27.78
C GLU A 100 -10.39 -43.27 27.86
N ASP A 101 -10.00 -44.24 28.68
CA ASP A 101 -10.73 -45.49 28.81
C ASP A 101 -11.15 -45.75 30.24
N ARG A 102 -12.42 -45.39 30.56
CA ARG A 102 -12.99 -45.56 31.89
C ARG A 102 -13.08 -47.04 32.32
N PRO A 103 -13.50 -47.98 31.42
CA PRO A 103 -13.48 -49.38 31.75
C PRO A 103 -12.08 -49.94 32.05
N ALA A 104 -11.06 -49.58 31.26
CA ALA A 104 -9.69 -49.98 31.50
C ALA A 104 -9.15 -49.45 32.83
N PHE A 105 -9.53 -48.21 33.18
CA PHE A 105 -9.15 -47.62 34.48
C PHE A 105 -9.84 -48.32 35.66
N ASP A 106 -11.10 -48.69 35.52
CA ASP A 106 -11.83 -49.42 36.55
C ASP A 106 -11.23 -50.83 36.70
N ASP A 107 -10.78 -51.49 35.63
CA ASP A 107 -10.06 -52.77 35.67
C ASP A 107 -8.67 -52.60 36.32
N LEU A 108 -7.94 -51.56 36.00
CA LEU A 108 -6.67 -51.21 36.63
C LEU A 108 -6.82 -51.03 38.15
N THR A 109 -7.79 -50.22 38.55
CA THR A 109 -8.06 -49.93 39.97
C THR A 109 -8.40 -51.23 40.73
N ARG A 110 -9.25 -52.08 40.17
CA ARG A 110 -9.62 -53.36 40.79
C ARG A 110 -8.39 -54.30 40.91
N ALA A 111 -7.59 -54.42 39.88
CA ALA A 111 -6.43 -55.27 39.85
C ALA A 111 -5.34 -54.82 40.83
N ALA A 112 -5.06 -53.49 40.90
CA ALA A 112 -4.11 -52.89 41.82
C ALA A 112 -4.56 -53.04 43.27
N GLN A 113 -5.85 -52.78 43.59
CA GLN A 113 -6.41 -52.97 44.94
C GLN A 113 -6.40 -54.45 45.37
N MET A 114 -6.71 -55.39 44.46
CA MET A 114 -6.59 -56.82 44.75
C MET A 114 -5.14 -57.22 45.06
N LEU A 115 -4.15 -56.69 44.33
CA LEU A 115 -2.75 -56.94 44.63
C LEU A 115 -2.38 -56.41 46.03
N VAL A 116 -2.83 -55.22 46.40
CA VAL A 116 -2.59 -54.62 47.75
C VAL A 116 -3.20 -55.55 48.83
N ILE A 117 -4.41 -56.03 48.65
CA ILE A 117 -5.11 -56.92 49.60
C ILE A 117 -4.31 -58.23 49.77
N VAL A 118 -3.95 -58.84 48.67
CA VAL A 118 -3.22 -60.14 48.68
C VAL A 118 -1.81 -59.95 49.24
N ALA A 119 -1.10 -58.84 48.91
CA ALA A 119 0.21 -58.53 49.45
C ALA A 119 0.18 -58.33 50.95
N ARG A 120 -0.79 -57.60 51.51
CA ARG A 120 -1.01 -57.42 52.95
C ARG A 120 -1.33 -58.74 53.63
N ALA A 121 -2.20 -59.59 53.05
CA ALA A 121 -2.51 -60.93 53.60
C ALA A 121 -1.29 -61.83 53.61
N SER A 122 -0.45 -61.79 52.58
CA SER A 122 0.79 -62.58 52.47
C SER A 122 1.85 -62.13 53.47
N ALA A 123 1.93 -60.81 53.76
CA ALA A 123 2.83 -60.26 54.76
C ALA A 123 2.41 -60.58 56.18
N ALA A 124 1.09 -60.69 56.45
CA ALA A 124 0.55 -61.00 57.77
C ALA A 124 0.70 -62.54 58.14
N SER A 125 0.84 -63.41 57.14
CA SER A 125 0.96 -64.87 57.38
C SER A 125 2.01 -65.51 56.45
N PRO A 126 3.31 -65.40 56.78
CA PRO A 126 4.38 -65.97 55.98
C PRO A 126 4.29 -67.51 55.86
N LYS A 127 4.21 -68.00 54.63
CA LYS A 127 4.09 -69.45 54.34
C LYS A 127 5.37 -70.09 53.88
N GLY A 128 6.47 -69.36 53.80
CA GLY A 128 7.77 -69.82 53.31
C GLY A 128 7.91 -69.94 51.80
N HIS A 129 6.85 -69.73 51.05
CA HIS A 129 6.82 -69.66 49.57
C HIS A 129 5.71 -68.70 49.11
N PRO A 130 5.86 -67.99 47.97
CA PRO A 130 4.84 -67.15 47.40
C PRO A 130 3.54 -67.92 47.14
N SER A 131 2.38 -67.34 47.44
CA SER A 131 1.11 -67.96 47.13
C SER A 131 0.76 -67.76 45.63
N GLU A 132 0.05 -68.77 45.05
CA GLU A 132 -0.45 -68.62 43.67
C GLU A 132 -1.34 -67.38 43.48
N ASP A 133 -2.07 -66.99 44.57
CA ASP A 133 -2.89 -65.81 44.55
C ASP A 133 -2.09 -64.49 44.41
N LEU A 134 -0.88 -64.43 45.04
CA LEU A 134 0.00 -63.29 44.92
C LEU A 134 0.59 -63.17 43.51
N GLU A 135 0.99 -64.31 42.91
CA GLU A 135 1.50 -64.29 41.56
C GLU A 135 0.43 -63.94 40.54
N ARG A 136 -0.80 -64.45 40.74
CA ARG A 136 -1.94 -64.12 39.88
C ARG A 136 -2.35 -62.64 39.99
N ALA A 137 -2.46 -62.13 41.20
CA ALA A 137 -2.79 -60.73 41.44
C ALA A 137 -1.69 -59.77 40.88
N SER A 138 -0.43 -60.11 41.06
CA SER A 138 0.71 -59.37 40.49
C SER A 138 0.66 -59.30 38.96
N THR A 139 0.42 -60.45 38.32
CA THR A 139 0.33 -60.54 36.84
C THR A 139 -0.87 -59.76 36.31
N GLN A 140 -2.00 -59.81 37.00
CA GLN A 140 -3.20 -59.10 36.63
C GLN A 140 -3.01 -57.57 36.76
N ALA A 141 -2.41 -57.09 37.84
CA ALA A 141 -2.16 -55.69 38.07
C ALA A 141 -1.16 -55.11 37.04
N ALA A 142 -0.06 -55.83 36.83
CA ALA A 142 0.97 -55.43 35.80
C ALA A 142 0.37 -55.40 34.39
N GLY A 143 -0.45 -56.42 34.03
CA GLY A 143 -1.13 -56.42 32.74
C GLY A 143 -2.18 -55.34 32.57
N ALA A 144 -2.84 -54.94 33.65
CA ALA A 144 -3.81 -53.82 33.62
C ALA A 144 -3.12 -52.47 33.44
N VAL A 145 -1.99 -52.23 34.11
CA VAL A 145 -1.13 -51.02 33.91
C VAL A 145 -0.66 -50.94 32.48
N GLU A 146 -0.14 -52.05 31.92
CA GLU A 146 0.40 -52.07 30.56
C GLU A 146 -0.68 -51.77 29.52
N ARG A 147 -1.88 -52.35 29.64
CA ARG A 147 -3.01 -52.03 28.73
C ARG A 147 -3.38 -50.55 28.82
N MET A 148 -3.38 -49.99 30.02
CA MET A 148 -3.71 -48.55 30.19
C MET A 148 -2.62 -47.65 29.60
N LEU A 149 -1.33 -48.00 29.75
CA LEU A 149 -0.22 -47.29 29.14
C LEU A 149 -0.28 -47.32 27.60
N GLU A 150 -0.62 -48.47 27.02
CA GLU A 150 -0.77 -48.60 25.57
C GLU A 150 -1.95 -47.74 25.06
N ALA A 151 -3.09 -47.80 25.72
CA ALA A 151 -4.28 -47.00 25.38
C ALA A 151 -3.96 -45.49 25.46
N GLN A 152 -3.35 -45.07 26.56
CA GLN A 152 -2.94 -43.67 26.74
C GLN A 152 -1.90 -43.20 25.72
N GLY A 153 -0.93 -44.07 25.42
CA GLY A 153 0.08 -43.80 24.41
C GLY A 153 -0.50 -43.59 22.99
N ALA A 154 -1.45 -44.44 22.61
CA ALA A 154 -2.17 -44.29 21.35
C ALA A 154 -2.92 -42.95 21.26
N GLY A 155 -3.68 -42.60 22.32
CA GLY A 155 -4.41 -41.32 22.37
C GLY A 155 -3.51 -40.09 22.32
N ILE A 156 -2.36 -40.10 23.00
CA ILE A 156 -1.37 -39.03 22.92
C ILE A 156 -0.85 -38.89 21.49
N ASN A 157 -0.51 -40.01 20.83
CA ASN A 157 -0.01 -39.98 19.46
C ASN A 157 -1.03 -39.42 18.48
N ASP A 158 -2.29 -39.77 18.58
CA ASP A 158 -3.36 -39.25 17.73
C ASP A 158 -3.55 -37.73 17.92
N ARG A 159 -3.46 -37.25 19.17
CA ARG A 159 -3.51 -35.80 19.47
C ARG A 159 -2.30 -35.06 18.93
N MET A 160 -1.11 -35.64 19.02
CA MET A 160 0.10 -35.03 18.44
C MET A 160 0.01 -34.92 16.92
N ILE A 161 -0.51 -35.95 16.25
CA ILE A 161 -0.75 -35.89 14.79
C ILE A 161 -1.80 -34.81 14.46
N ALA A 162 -2.87 -34.72 15.23
CA ALA A 162 -3.87 -33.66 15.06
C ALA A 162 -3.26 -32.26 15.25
N GLN A 163 -2.41 -32.07 16.26
CA GLN A 163 -1.72 -30.81 16.54
C GLN A 163 -0.81 -30.39 15.39
N ILE A 164 -0.01 -31.30 14.82
CA ILE A 164 0.83 -31.03 13.66
C ILE A 164 -0.01 -30.53 12.47
N ARG A 165 -1.13 -31.19 12.20
CA ARG A 165 -2.05 -30.83 11.10
C ARG A 165 -2.67 -29.45 11.31
N VAL A 166 -3.04 -29.12 12.55
CA VAL A 166 -3.57 -27.77 12.88
C VAL A 166 -2.50 -26.70 12.65
N GLY A 167 -1.25 -26.97 13.07
CA GLY A 167 -0.11 -26.05 12.84
C GLY A 167 0.14 -25.81 11.36
N GLU A 168 0.10 -26.86 10.52
CA GLU A 168 0.25 -26.72 9.06
C GLU A 168 -0.87 -25.88 8.43
N ASN A 169 -2.11 -26.10 8.86
CA ASN A 169 -3.27 -25.32 8.41
C ASN A 169 -3.12 -23.84 8.81
N LEU A 170 -2.77 -23.58 10.06
CA LEU A 170 -2.57 -22.24 10.58
C LEU A 170 -1.49 -21.48 9.78
N HIS A 171 -0.35 -22.12 9.55
CA HIS A 171 0.72 -21.54 8.73
C HIS A 171 0.22 -21.19 7.31
N THR A 172 -0.56 -22.08 6.70
CA THR A 172 -1.12 -21.89 5.37
C THR A 172 -2.08 -20.70 5.35
N TYR A 173 -3.01 -20.60 6.29
CA TYR A 173 -3.97 -19.49 6.36
C TYR A 173 -3.29 -18.14 6.62
N VAL A 174 -2.30 -18.09 7.51
CA VAL A 174 -1.51 -16.87 7.79
C VAL A 174 -0.75 -16.44 6.54
N SER A 175 -0.14 -17.38 5.81
CA SER A 175 0.59 -17.08 4.57
C SER A 175 -0.32 -16.50 3.50
N TRP A 176 -1.49 -17.09 3.27
CA TRP A 176 -2.48 -16.57 2.32
C TRP A 176 -3.05 -15.22 2.75
N PHE A 177 -3.26 -15.01 4.05
CA PHE A 177 -3.69 -13.71 4.60
C PHE A 177 -2.66 -12.61 4.32
N LEU A 178 -1.39 -12.88 4.59
CA LEU A 178 -0.30 -11.92 4.34
C LEU A 178 -0.15 -11.62 2.85
N ALA A 179 -0.16 -12.64 2.00
CA ALA A 179 -0.06 -12.47 0.55
C ALA A 179 -1.25 -11.66 -0.01
N GLY A 180 -2.46 -11.97 0.41
CA GLY A 180 -3.67 -11.23 0.02
C GLY A 180 -3.64 -9.76 0.46
N SER A 181 -3.22 -9.50 1.69
CA SER A 181 -3.08 -8.15 2.24
C SER A 181 -2.03 -7.32 1.49
N ALA A 182 -0.89 -7.93 1.14
CA ALA A 182 0.15 -7.28 0.33
C ALA A 182 -0.36 -6.93 -1.06
N LEU A 183 -1.12 -7.82 -1.71
CA LEU A 183 -1.70 -7.58 -3.03
C LEU A 183 -2.69 -6.39 -3.01
N VAL A 184 -3.55 -6.34 -1.99
CA VAL A 184 -4.50 -5.23 -1.80
C VAL A 184 -3.76 -3.91 -1.60
N LEU A 185 -2.71 -3.89 -0.78
CA LEU A 185 -1.90 -2.70 -0.54
C LEU A 185 -1.24 -2.19 -1.82
N VAL A 186 -0.65 -3.09 -2.63
CA VAL A 186 -0.07 -2.74 -3.94
C VAL A 186 -1.13 -2.17 -4.88
N GLY A 187 -2.32 -2.76 -4.92
CA GLY A 187 -3.46 -2.26 -5.70
C GLY A 187 -3.89 -0.84 -5.28
N LEU A 188 -4.03 -0.61 -3.98
CA LEU A 188 -4.38 0.70 -3.43
C LEU A 188 -3.31 1.77 -3.72
N LEU A 189 -2.03 1.42 -3.57
CA LEU A 189 -0.92 2.32 -3.93
C LEU A 189 -0.92 2.67 -5.41
N GLY A 190 -1.16 1.68 -6.28
CA GLY A 190 -1.29 1.89 -7.73
C GLY A 190 -2.46 2.80 -8.07
N PHE A 191 -3.62 2.59 -7.46
CA PHE A 191 -4.79 3.43 -7.64
C PHE A 191 -4.55 4.87 -7.15
N TYR A 192 -3.99 5.05 -5.96
CA TYR A 192 -3.65 6.36 -5.41
C TYR A 192 -2.68 7.14 -6.30
N ARG A 193 -1.61 6.47 -6.80
CA ARG A 193 -0.65 7.10 -7.71
C ARG A 193 -1.31 7.55 -9.01
N ARG A 194 -2.19 6.74 -9.60
CA ARG A 194 -2.93 7.10 -10.83
C ARG A 194 -3.92 8.25 -10.59
N ALA A 195 -4.62 8.26 -9.47
CA ALA A 195 -5.54 9.34 -9.11
C ALA A 195 -4.78 10.67 -8.97
N LYS A 196 -3.68 10.68 -8.22
CA LYS A 196 -2.83 11.86 -8.02
C LYS A 196 -2.18 12.36 -9.31
N SER A 197 -1.76 11.46 -10.20
CA SER A 197 -1.22 11.82 -11.51
C SER A 197 -2.26 12.52 -12.39
N ARG A 198 -3.51 12.04 -12.39
CA ARG A 198 -4.62 12.68 -13.13
C ARG A 198 -4.96 14.07 -12.58
N GLU A 199 -4.97 14.22 -11.27
CA GLU A 199 -5.21 15.52 -10.62
C GLU A 199 -4.14 16.54 -11.00
N ARG A 200 -2.86 16.15 -10.96
CA ARG A 200 -1.73 17.01 -11.38
C ARG A 200 -1.85 17.41 -12.86
N ALA A 201 -2.10 16.45 -13.75
CA ALA A 201 -2.25 16.72 -15.16
C ALA A 201 -3.44 17.65 -15.45
N ALA A 202 -4.55 17.52 -14.71
CA ALA A 202 -5.68 18.42 -14.82
C ALA A 202 -5.33 19.83 -14.32
N ALA A 203 -4.64 19.96 -13.19
CA ALA A 203 -4.18 21.24 -12.65
C ALA A 203 -3.22 21.96 -13.63
N GLU A 204 -2.21 21.26 -14.15
CA GLU A 204 -1.29 21.79 -15.16
C GLU A 204 -2.01 22.23 -16.43
N ARG A 205 -3.05 21.50 -16.84
CA ARG A 205 -3.85 21.86 -18.01
C ARG A 205 -4.68 23.13 -17.76
N ILE A 206 -5.28 23.25 -16.56
CA ILE A 206 -6.02 24.45 -16.16
C ILE A 206 -5.07 25.66 -16.11
N GLU A 207 -3.89 25.52 -15.52
CA GLU A 207 -2.88 26.57 -15.43
C GLU A 207 -2.41 26.99 -16.83
N ARG A 208 -2.14 26.04 -17.73
CA ARG A 208 -1.80 26.38 -19.12
C ARG A 208 -2.92 27.14 -19.83
N LEU A 209 -4.18 26.71 -19.69
CA LEU A 209 -5.34 27.39 -20.31
C LEU A 209 -5.58 28.79 -19.70
N ALA A 210 -5.25 28.97 -18.42
CA ALA A 210 -5.38 30.28 -17.76
C ALA A 210 -4.33 31.30 -18.22
N HIS A 211 -3.13 30.85 -18.64
CA HIS A 211 -1.98 31.72 -18.86
C HIS A 211 -1.44 31.72 -20.28
N TYR A 212 -1.78 30.75 -21.11
CA TYR A 212 -1.26 30.64 -22.46
C TYR A 212 -2.39 30.58 -23.50
N ASP A 213 -2.16 31.19 -24.65
CA ASP A 213 -3.03 31.07 -25.82
C ASP A 213 -2.89 29.68 -26.43
N VAL A 214 -4.01 28.98 -26.56
CA VAL A 214 -4.07 27.55 -26.98
C VAL A 214 -3.51 27.36 -28.41
N LEU A 215 -3.69 28.37 -29.26
CA LEU A 215 -3.34 28.29 -30.66
C LEU A 215 -1.86 28.55 -30.91
N THR A 216 -1.34 29.63 -30.35
CA THR A 216 0.05 30.05 -30.58
C THR A 216 1.04 29.51 -29.56
N GLY A 217 0.55 29.01 -28.40
CA GLY A 217 1.35 28.58 -27.25
C GLY A 217 2.13 29.73 -26.60
N LEU A 218 1.84 30.99 -26.93
CA LEU A 218 2.40 32.17 -26.31
C LEU A 218 1.62 32.56 -25.04
N PRO A 219 2.17 33.36 -24.13
CA PRO A 219 1.43 34.06 -23.08
C PRO A 219 0.15 34.68 -23.62
N ASN A 220 -0.96 34.47 -22.92
CA ASN A 220 -2.25 35.09 -23.24
C ASN A 220 -2.37 36.49 -22.62
N ARG A 221 -3.48 37.18 -22.87
CA ARG A 221 -3.76 38.51 -22.35
C ARG A 221 -3.61 38.60 -20.82
N SER A 222 -4.06 37.57 -20.08
CA SER A 222 -3.98 37.57 -18.61
C SER A 222 -2.54 37.51 -18.11
N LEU A 223 -1.72 36.60 -18.68
CA LEU A 223 -0.32 36.48 -18.29
C LEU A 223 0.50 37.68 -18.75
N LEU A 224 0.17 38.27 -19.91
CA LEU A 224 0.80 39.51 -20.38
C LEU A 224 0.55 40.69 -19.43
N ALA A 225 -0.69 40.86 -18.96
CA ALA A 225 -1.04 41.91 -18.00
C ALA A 225 -0.26 41.74 -16.69
N ASP A 226 -0.26 40.55 -16.10
CA ASP A 226 0.52 40.27 -14.88
C ASP A 226 2.03 40.56 -15.06
N ARG A 227 2.60 40.14 -16.20
CA ARG A 227 4.02 40.40 -16.48
C ARG A 227 4.33 41.89 -16.73
N LEU A 228 3.42 42.61 -17.38
CA LEU A 228 3.58 44.04 -17.60
C LEU A 228 3.51 44.82 -16.27
N ASP A 229 2.58 44.50 -15.40
CA ASP A 229 2.46 45.12 -14.08
C ASP A 229 3.73 44.86 -13.24
N ARG A 230 4.22 43.64 -13.24
CA ARG A 230 5.50 43.31 -12.56
C ARG A 230 6.72 44.06 -13.15
N GLU A 231 6.75 44.26 -14.46
CA GLU A 231 7.84 44.97 -15.09
C GLU A 231 7.77 46.49 -14.81
N VAL A 232 6.55 47.07 -14.75
CA VAL A 232 6.35 48.42 -14.28
C VAL A 232 6.85 48.63 -12.85
N GLU A 233 6.48 47.73 -11.93
CA GLU A 233 6.97 47.78 -10.55
C GLU A 233 8.51 47.61 -10.46
N ARG A 234 9.06 46.70 -11.25
CA ARG A 234 10.51 46.50 -11.35
C ARG A 234 11.21 47.75 -11.84
N ALA A 235 10.75 48.35 -12.92
CA ALA A 235 11.30 49.55 -13.50
C ALA A 235 11.31 50.73 -12.52
N ARG A 236 10.20 50.92 -11.78
CA ARG A 236 10.08 51.96 -10.71
C ARG A 236 11.13 51.73 -9.61
N ARG A 237 11.33 50.47 -9.17
CA ARG A 237 12.24 50.16 -8.07
C ARG A 237 13.71 50.25 -8.48
N THR A 238 14.05 49.83 -9.70
CA THR A 238 15.45 49.75 -10.18
C THR A 238 15.90 50.97 -10.94
N ASN A 239 14.98 51.85 -11.27
CA ASN A 239 15.20 53.02 -12.19
C ASN A 239 15.75 52.60 -13.56
N ARG A 240 15.38 51.36 -14.01
CA ARG A 240 15.72 50.82 -15.33
C ARG A 240 14.47 50.70 -16.16
N GLY A 241 14.44 51.37 -17.31
CA GLY A 241 13.25 51.35 -18.18
C GLY A 241 13.11 50.04 -18.93
N PHE A 242 12.00 49.92 -19.62
CA PHE A 242 11.67 48.85 -20.55
C PHE A 242 10.90 49.42 -21.74
N ALA A 243 10.87 48.67 -22.84
CA ALA A 243 10.05 49.01 -23.98
C ALA A 243 8.88 48.05 -24.12
N LEU A 244 7.74 48.55 -24.59
CA LEU A 244 6.53 47.83 -24.94
C LEU A 244 6.33 47.90 -26.45
N VAL A 245 6.17 46.74 -27.11
CA VAL A 245 5.92 46.67 -28.55
C VAL A 245 4.57 46.05 -28.78
N MET A 246 3.60 46.81 -29.28
CA MET A 246 2.34 46.25 -29.76
C MET A 246 2.42 46.05 -31.26
N PHE A 247 1.94 44.91 -31.77
CA PHE A 247 1.95 44.64 -33.19
C PHE A 247 0.75 43.81 -33.64
N ASP A 248 0.40 43.95 -34.93
CA ASP A 248 -0.80 43.37 -35.52
C ASP A 248 -0.45 42.83 -36.90
N LEU A 249 -1.13 41.75 -37.29
CA LEU A 249 -0.88 41.04 -38.55
C LEU A 249 -1.70 41.64 -39.68
N ASP A 250 -1.02 42.42 -40.52
CA ASP A 250 -1.65 43.04 -41.70
C ASP A 250 -2.08 41.99 -42.73
N GLY A 251 -3.37 41.97 -43.05
CA GLY A 251 -3.91 41.07 -44.06
C GLY A 251 -4.40 39.70 -43.48
N PHE A 252 -4.31 39.48 -42.17
CA PHE A 252 -4.77 38.23 -41.54
C PHE A 252 -6.27 37.95 -41.83
N LYS A 253 -7.12 38.95 -41.77
CA LYS A 253 -8.53 38.81 -42.13
C LYS A 253 -8.74 38.28 -43.55
N ALA A 254 -7.95 38.74 -44.51
CA ALA A 254 -8.04 38.27 -45.89
C ALA A 254 -7.66 36.79 -46.03
N VAL A 255 -6.73 36.29 -45.22
CA VAL A 255 -6.40 34.86 -45.13
C VAL A 255 -7.60 34.05 -44.65
N ASN A 256 -8.27 34.50 -43.59
CA ASN A 256 -9.49 33.86 -43.07
C ASN A 256 -10.62 33.88 -44.09
N ASP A 257 -10.86 35.03 -44.74
CA ASP A 257 -11.96 35.21 -45.70
C ASP A 257 -11.73 34.38 -46.96
N THR A 258 -10.46 34.17 -47.38
CA THR A 258 -10.13 33.45 -48.62
C THR A 258 -10.00 31.93 -48.39
N TRP A 259 -9.37 31.51 -47.28
CA TRP A 259 -9.00 30.11 -47.07
C TRP A 259 -9.64 29.47 -45.80
N GLY A 260 -10.51 30.21 -45.15
CA GLY A 260 -11.24 29.77 -43.94
C GLY A 260 -10.44 29.87 -42.66
N HIS A 261 -11.13 29.81 -41.51
CA HIS A 261 -10.55 29.95 -40.19
C HIS A 261 -9.47 28.90 -39.86
N ALA A 262 -9.57 27.70 -40.41
CA ALA A 262 -8.57 26.66 -40.21
C ALA A 262 -7.17 27.05 -40.76
N ALA A 263 -7.15 27.76 -41.91
CA ALA A 263 -5.90 28.28 -42.47
C ALA A 263 -5.34 29.47 -41.63
N GLY A 264 -6.23 30.31 -41.11
CA GLY A 264 -5.85 31.38 -40.18
C GLY A 264 -5.29 30.84 -38.87
N ASP A 265 -5.86 29.77 -38.33
CA ASP A 265 -5.36 29.10 -37.12
C ASP A 265 -3.98 28.49 -37.36
N GLU A 266 -3.74 27.84 -38.48
CA GLU A 266 -2.44 27.30 -38.87
C GLU A 266 -1.39 28.42 -39.03
N LEU A 267 -1.79 29.55 -39.67
CA LEU A 267 -0.95 30.74 -39.77
C LEU A 267 -0.57 31.29 -38.41
N LEU A 268 -1.54 31.50 -37.49
CA LEU A 268 -1.32 32.02 -36.16
C LEU A 268 -0.37 31.13 -35.33
N ALA A 269 -0.51 29.80 -35.43
CA ALA A 269 0.41 28.88 -34.78
C ALA A 269 1.87 29.08 -35.28
N MET A 270 2.04 29.22 -36.60
CA MET A 270 3.37 29.51 -37.18
C MET A 270 3.88 30.90 -36.83
N VAL A 271 3.04 31.91 -36.76
CA VAL A 271 3.36 33.25 -36.23
C VAL A 271 3.87 33.15 -34.80
N GLY A 272 3.19 32.38 -33.96
CA GLY A 272 3.63 32.15 -32.57
C GLY A 272 5.02 31.57 -32.45
N MET A 273 5.39 30.61 -33.29
CA MET A 273 6.73 30.03 -33.36
C MET A 273 7.76 31.05 -33.79
N ARG A 274 7.55 31.76 -34.90
CA ARG A 274 8.45 32.78 -35.40
C ARG A 274 8.67 33.93 -34.42
N THR A 275 7.61 34.36 -33.76
CA THR A 275 7.64 35.41 -32.76
C THR A 275 8.52 35.02 -31.57
N ARG A 276 8.44 33.78 -31.10
CA ARG A 276 9.28 33.28 -30.02
C ARG A 276 10.74 33.25 -30.34
N GLU A 277 11.11 32.97 -31.60
CA GLU A 277 12.49 32.94 -32.08
C GLU A 277 13.11 34.35 -32.22
N CYS A 278 12.28 35.40 -32.25
CA CYS A 278 12.73 36.78 -32.39
C CYS A 278 13.18 37.42 -31.07
N VAL A 279 12.72 36.90 -29.95
CA VAL A 279 12.92 37.49 -28.62
C VAL A 279 13.86 36.63 -27.77
N ARG A 280 14.55 37.26 -26.82
CA ARG A 280 15.46 36.60 -25.87
C ARG A 280 14.67 36.05 -24.66
N ALA A 281 15.31 35.23 -23.86
CA ALA A 281 14.67 34.58 -22.68
C ALA A 281 14.15 35.58 -21.62
N ALA A 282 14.75 36.78 -21.54
CA ALA A 282 14.33 37.84 -20.64
C ALA A 282 13.09 38.57 -21.14
N ASP A 283 12.82 38.56 -22.43
CA ASP A 283 11.70 39.25 -23.04
C ASP A 283 10.44 38.39 -22.88
N THR A 284 9.28 39.04 -22.81
CA THR A 284 7.99 38.38 -22.87
C THR A 284 7.27 38.79 -24.14
N VAL A 285 6.79 37.84 -24.90
CA VAL A 285 5.89 38.09 -26.02
C VAL A 285 4.66 37.21 -25.91
N GLY A 286 3.49 37.73 -26.23
CA GLY A 286 2.23 37.03 -26.14
C GLY A 286 1.16 37.57 -27.09
N ARG A 287 0.01 36.86 -27.14
CA ARG A 287 -1.13 37.22 -27.97
C ARG A 287 -2.23 37.84 -27.11
N LEU A 288 -2.69 39.03 -27.50
CA LEU A 288 -3.79 39.72 -26.83
C LEU A 288 -5.18 39.18 -27.26
N GLY A 289 -5.28 38.71 -28.52
CA GLY A 289 -6.49 38.17 -29.15
C GLY A 289 -6.52 38.47 -30.64
N GLY A 290 -7.26 37.71 -31.42
CA GLY A 290 -7.32 37.90 -32.85
C GLY A 290 -5.93 37.84 -33.51
N ASP A 291 -5.54 38.93 -34.14
CA ASP A 291 -4.25 39.19 -34.82
C ASP A 291 -3.33 40.13 -34.04
N GLU A 292 -3.67 40.47 -32.78
CA GLU A 292 -2.94 41.42 -31.92
C GLU A 292 -1.96 40.70 -31.00
N PHE A 293 -0.76 41.20 -30.89
CA PHE A 293 0.33 40.67 -30.06
C PHE A 293 1.01 41.82 -29.27
N LEU A 294 1.66 41.46 -28.16
CA LEU A 294 2.37 42.35 -27.29
C LEU A 294 3.73 41.75 -26.92
N ALA A 295 4.80 42.54 -26.98
CA ALA A 295 6.10 42.16 -26.45
C ALA A 295 6.53 43.20 -25.37
N ILE A 296 7.06 42.68 -24.25
CA ILE A 296 7.63 43.44 -23.14
C ILE A 296 9.12 43.16 -23.20
N LEU A 297 9.93 44.23 -23.34
CA LEU A 297 11.37 44.14 -23.54
C LEU A 297 12.10 44.84 -22.38
N PRO A 298 12.43 44.12 -21.30
CA PRO A 298 13.12 44.66 -20.13
C PRO A 298 14.47 45.25 -20.49
N GLU A 299 14.80 46.40 -19.91
CA GLU A 299 16.09 47.07 -20.06
C GLU A 299 16.50 47.33 -21.54
N ALA A 300 15.51 47.47 -22.44
CA ALA A 300 15.77 47.75 -23.83
C ALA A 300 16.05 49.26 -24.03
N THR A 301 17.09 49.56 -24.80
CA THR A 301 17.31 50.90 -25.34
C THR A 301 16.38 51.14 -26.53
N HIS A 302 16.24 52.38 -26.99
CA HIS A 302 15.48 52.72 -28.19
C HIS A 302 15.93 51.88 -29.39
N ASP A 303 17.20 51.87 -29.66
CA ASP A 303 17.78 51.09 -30.78
C ASP A 303 17.53 49.58 -30.59
N GLY A 304 17.65 49.08 -29.34
CA GLY A 304 17.41 47.67 -29.03
C GLY A 304 15.94 47.26 -29.23
N ALA A 305 14.99 48.09 -28.76
CA ALA A 305 13.57 47.84 -28.94
C ALA A 305 13.17 47.89 -30.42
N ARG A 306 13.68 48.88 -31.16
CA ARG A 306 13.44 49.01 -32.60
C ARG A 306 14.02 47.83 -33.37
N LEU A 307 15.19 47.35 -33.04
CA LEU A 307 15.81 46.19 -33.66
C LEU A 307 14.96 44.93 -33.45
N VAL A 308 14.42 44.66 -32.22
CA VAL A 308 13.53 43.55 -31.95
C VAL A 308 12.22 43.69 -32.72
N ALA A 309 11.62 44.88 -32.74
CA ALA A 309 10.37 45.13 -33.48
C ALA A 309 10.55 44.91 -35.00
N GLU A 310 11.65 45.38 -35.61
CA GLU A 310 11.96 45.14 -37.01
C GLU A 310 12.25 43.66 -37.30
N LYS A 311 12.96 42.96 -36.40
CA LYS A 311 13.17 41.51 -36.51
C LYS A 311 11.86 40.72 -36.46
N LEU A 312 10.91 41.11 -35.59
CA LEU A 312 9.55 40.56 -35.56
C LEU A 312 8.83 40.79 -36.89
N ARG A 313 8.84 42.06 -37.38
CA ARG A 313 8.23 42.43 -38.67
C ARG A 313 8.79 41.59 -39.83
N GLU A 314 10.12 41.54 -39.96
CA GLU A 314 10.77 40.77 -41.04
C GLU A 314 10.54 39.27 -40.95
N SER A 315 10.63 38.70 -39.74
CA SER A 315 10.44 37.23 -39.57
C SER A 315 9.03 36.81 -39.83
N ILE A 316 8.05 37.58 -39.32
CA ILE A 316 6.65 37.27 -39.48
C ILE A 316 6.16 37.53 -40.91
N SER A 317 6.73 38.48 -41.64
CA SER A 317 6.37 38.76 -43.03
C SER A 317 6.93 37.77 -44.05
N LYS A 318 7.75 36.78 -43.64
CA LYS A 318 8.17 35.69 -44.50
C LYS A 318 6.99 34.79 -44.92
N PRO A 319 7.00 34.20 -46.14
CA PRO A 319 5.93 33.35 -46.59
C PRO A 319 5.61 32.17 -45.66
N TYR A 320 4.33 31.78 -45.57
CA TYR A 320 3.82 30.67 -44.75
C TYR A 320 3.31 29.56 -45.68
N PRO A 321 3.88 28.37 -45.66
CA PRO A 321 3.35 27.23 -46.38
C PRO A 321 2.10 26.68 -45.62
N LEU A 322 0.92 26.94 -46.13
CA LEU A 322 -0.36 26.47 -45.61
C LEU A 322 -0.86 25.35 -46.53
N ARG A 323 -0.98 24.11 -46.02
CA ARG A 323 -1.46 22.88 -46.69
C ARG A 323 -1.29 22.83 -48.21
N ALA A 324 -1.99 23.65 -49.01
CA ALA A 324 -1.95 23.66 -50.44
C ALA A 324 -1.54 25.02 -51.06
N GLN A 325 -1.21 26.02 -50.27
CA GLN A 325 -1.01 27.41 -50.68
C GLN A 325 0.08 28.12 -49.82
N THR A 326 0.52 29.23 -50.29
CA THR A 326 1.50 30.07 -49.55
C THR A 326 0.86 31.42 -49.24
N ALA A 327 0.73 31.73 -47.95
CA ALA A 327 0.27 33.03 -47.49
C ALA A 327 1.44 33.97 -47.24
N THR A 328 1.21 35.25 -47.45
CA THR A 328 2.12 36.32 -47.07
C THR A 328 1.30 37.37 -46.34
N ILE A 329 1.76 37.80 -45.19
CA ILE A 329 1.16 38.86 -44.36
C ILE A 329 2.19 39.90 -44.02
N GLY A 330 1.73 41.08 -43.68
CA GLY A 330 2.62 42.15 -43.13
C GLY A 330 2.51 42.23 -41.61
N VAL A 331 3.33 43.07 -40.98
CA VAL A 331 3.24 43.39 -39.56
C VAL A 331 3.38 44.91 -39.38
N SER A 332 2.37 45.50 -38.77
CA SER A 332 2.47 46.87 -38.26
C SER A 332 2.77 46.84 -36.76
N ALA A 333 3.68 47.64 -36.27
CA ALA A 333 4.08 47.69 -34.88
C ALA A 333 4.23 49.11 -34.34
N GLY A 334 3.82 49.29 -33.05
CA GLY A 334 4.05 50.52 -32.30
C GLY A 334 4.89 50.26 -31.05
N ILE A 335 5.80 51.13 -30.73
CA ILE A 335 6.73 51.02 -29.58
C ILE A 335 6.47 52.18 -28.63
N SER A 336 6.38 51.85 -27.30
CA SER A 336 6.42 52.84 -26.25
C SER A 336 7.52 52.51 -25.22
N TYR A 337 7.94 53.52 -24.47
CA TYR A 337 9.07 53.42 -23.53
C TYR A 337 8.61 53.89 -22.13
N PHE A 338 8.95 53.08 -21.11
CA PHE A 338 8.69 53.44 -19.72
C PHE A 338 9.47 54.70 -19.30
N GLY A 339 8.78 55.60 -18.63
CA GLY A 339 9.34 56.89 -18.19
C GLY A 339 9.21 58.00 -19.22
N GLU A 340 9.15 57.72 -20.51
CA GLU A 340 8.96 58.68 -21.59
C GLU A 340 7.49 58.79 -22.00
N HIS A 341 6.84 57.66 -22.22
CA HIS A 341 5.45 57.64 -22.69
C HIS A 341 4.45 57.27 -21.56
N GLY A 342 4.94 57.18 -20.33
CA GLY A 342 4.18 56.91 -19.11
C GLY A 342 4.92 56.00 -18.13
N THR A 343 4.37 55.97 -16.91
CA THR A 343 4.89 55.12 -15.81
C THR A 343 3.86 54.08 -15.34
N GLU A 344 2.74 53.97 -16.03
CA GLU A 344 1.67 53.03 -15.78
C GLU A 344 1.41 52.13 -16.98
N ALA A 345 1.05 50.86 -16.75
CA ALA A 345 0.81 49.87 -17.82
C ALA A 345 -0.18 50.36 -18.89
N ASP A 346 -1.31 50.96 -18.46
CA ASP A 346 -2.34 51.47 -19.37
C ASP A 346 -1.85 52.65 -20.23
N ALA A 347 -1.00 53.55 -19.68
CA ALA A 347 -0.46 54.66 -20.43
C ALA A 347 0.48 54.15 -21.54
N LEU A 348 1.35 53.21 -21.22
CA LEU A 348 2.28 52.59 -22.15
C LEU A 348 1.55 51.83 -23.26
N GLN A 349 0.52 51.04 -22.90
CA GLN A 349 -0.29 50.32 -23.89
C GLN A 349 -0.99 51.33 -24.83
N ARG A 350 -1.60 52.37 -24.33
CA ARG A 350 -2.23 53.41 -25.18
C ARG A 350 -1.23 54.10 -26.12
N ALA A 351 -0.01 54.40 -25.62
CA ALA A 351 1.01 55.01 -26.43
C ALA A 351 1.48 54.09 -27.56
N ALA A 352 1.72 52.82 -27.25
CA ALA A 352 2.10 51.81 -28.26
C ALA A 352 0.97 51.57 -29.28
N ASP A 353 -0.31 51.51 -28.82
CA ASP A 353 -1.48 51.33 -29.67
C ASP A 353 -1.64 52.51 -30.67
N ASN A 354 -1.45 53.75 -30.20
CA ASN A 354 -1.52 54.93 -31.04
C ASN A 354 -0.40 54.91 -32.12
N ALA A 355 0.80 54.47 -31.76
CA ALA A 355 1.92 54.30 -32.71
C ALA A 355 1.60 53.17 -33.73
N LEU A 356 1.01 52.07 -33.28
CA LEU A 356 0.56 50.98 -34.13
C LEU A 356 -0.51 51.45 -35.13
N TYR A 357 -1.50 52.22 -34.64
CA TYR A 357 -2.54 52.80 -35.48
C TYR A 357 -1.93 53.73 -36.58
N GLU A 358 -0.97 54.55 -36.22
CA GLU A 358 -0.25 55.38 -37.19
C GLU A 358 0.60 54.57 -38.19
N ALA A 359 1.20 53.43 -37.74
CA ALA A 359 1.89 52.53 -38.62
C ALA A 359 0.94 51.96 -39.69
N LYS A 360 -0.27 51.52 -39.29
CA LYS A 360 -1.34 51.04 -40.20
C LYS A 360 -1.77 52.13 -41.17
N ARG A 361 -1.95 53.37 -40.70
CA ARG A 361 -2.38 54.53 -41.55
C ARG A 361 -1.32 54.92 -42.60
N ARG A 362 -0.05 54.87 -42.24
CA ARG A 362 1.09 55.26 -43.11
C ARG A 362 1.44 54.17 -44.12
N GLY A 363 0.63 53.13 -44.33
CA GLY A 363 0.79 52.16 -45.39
C GLY A 363 1.20 50.77 -44.90
N LYS A 364 1.00 50.47 -43.61
CA LYS A 364 1.20 49.15 -42.99
C LYS A 364 2.67 48.65 -43.11
N ASN A 365 2.92 47.41 -42.64
CA ASN A 365 4.18 46.68 -42.69
C ASN A 365 5.36 47.52 -42.25
N ARG A 366 5.26 48.21 -41.10
CA ARG A 366 6.30 49.09 -40.56
C ARG A 366 6.23 49.18 -39.02
N VAL A 367 7.33 49.65 -38.47
CA VAL A 367 7.50 49.96 -37.06
C VAL A 367 7.48 51.48 -36.85
N LEU A 368 6.70 51.96 -35.90
CA LEU A 368 6.73 53.38 -35.46
C LEU A 368 6.89 53.43 -33.93
N GLU A 369 7.57 54.46 -33.47
CA GLU A 369 7.66 54.79 -32.03
C GLU A 369 6.57 55.78 -31.66
N ALA A 370 6.07 55.69 -30.41
CA ALA A 370 5.15 56.66 -29.88
C ALA A 370 5.79 58.07 -29.89
N ALA A 371 4.98 59.08 -30.02
CA ALA A 371 5.44 60.49 -30.09
C ALA A 371 5.36 61.16 -28.71
#